data_0fd461a91a67b6f02e640dc659d33740
#
_entry.id   0fd461a91a67b6f02e640dc659d33740
#
_cell.length_a   1.000
_cell.length_b   1.000
_cell.length_c   1.000
_cell.angle_alpha   90.00
_cell.angle_beta   90.00
_cell.angle_gamma   90.00
#
_symmetry.space_group_name_H-M   'P 1'
#
loop_
_entity.id
_entity.type
_entity.pdbx_description
1 polymer ?
#
loop_
_entity_poly.entity_id
_entity_poly.type
_entity_poly.pdbx_seq_one_letter_code
_entity_poly.pdbx_strand_id
1 'polypeptide(L)'
;MQLIKELGANTIRLAHYQHDQYFYDLCDEAGMVVWAEIPYISEHMPNGRENTISQMKELIVQNYNHACIVCWGVSNEITISTKDNRDMRDNHHVLNDLCHEMDKTRLTTLACYAMCGPFNPVAHITDLVSWNLYLGWYVPGLFLNDLWMDFFHLCYPNRALGFSEYGAEG
;
A
#
# COMPACT_ATOMS: atom_id res chain seq x y z
N MET A 1 -13.17 6.81 14.75
CA MET A 1 -12.49 5.84 15.62
C MET A 1 -13.44 4.87 16.32
N GLN A 2 -14.53 5.33 16.96
CA GLN A 2 -15.45 4.43 17.70
C GLN A 2 -15.99 3.30 16.81
N LEU A 3 -16.54 3.62 15.65
CA LEU A 3 -17.10 2.61 14.71
C LEU A 3 -16.05 1.59 14.25
N ILE A 4 -14.81 2.04 14.04
CA ILE A 4 -13.69 1.17 13.65
C ILE A 4 -13.41 0.14 14.75
N LYS A 5 -13.40 0.58 16.01
CA LYS A 5 -13.23 -0.30 17.16
C LYS A 5 -14.40 -1.28 17.34
N GLU A 6 -15.63 -0.81 17.11
CA GLU A 6 -16.84 -1.67 17.18
C GLU A 6 -16.80 -2.79 16.12
N LEU A 7 -16.19 -2.56 14.95
CA LEU A 7 -15.94 -3.58 13.94
C LEU A 7 -14.86 -4.59 14.35
N GLY A 8 -14.12 -4.33 15.45
CA GLY A 8 -13.01 -5.16 15.88
C GLY A 8 -11.73 -4.97 15.06
N ALA A 9 -11.66 -3.93 14.24
CA ALA A 9 -10.46 -3.61 13.47
C ALA A 9 -9.35 -3.09 14.40
N ASN A 10 -8.12 -3.55 14.15
CA ASN A 10 -6.91 -3.10 14.84
C ASN A 10 -5.87 -2.51 13.87
N THR A 11 -6.16 -2.57 12.58
CA THR A 11 -5.31 -2.05 11.51
C THR A 11 -6.13 -1.21 10.55
N ILE A 12 -5.57 -0.11 10.09
CA ILE A 12 -6.22 0.83 9.17
C ILE A 12 -5.23 1.18 8.05
N ARG A 13 -5.69 1.07 6.82
CA ARG A 13 -5.04 1.72 5.68
C ARG A 13 -5.68 3.08 5.47
N LEU A 14 -4.89 4.14 5.50
CA LEU A 14 -5.34 5.50 5.22
C LEU A 14 -5.17 5.81 3.73
N ALA A 15 -6.06 5.23 2.94
CA ALA A 15 -6.10 5.37 1.48
C ALA A 15 -6.66 6.74 1.10
N HIS A 16 -6.20 7.35 0.08
CA HIS A 16 -5.04 7.12 -0.82
C HIS A 16 -4.09 8.31 -0.75
N TYR A 17 -4.11 9.04 0.35
CA TYR A 17 -3.39 10.30 0.56
C TYR A 17 -3.20 10.57 2.05
N GLN A 18 -2.39 11.56 2.38
CA GLN A 18 -2.20 11.99 3.75
C GLN A 18 -3.52 12.48 4.36
N HIS A 19 -3.87 11.93 5.50
CA HIS A 19 -5.07 12.28 6.26
C HIS A 19 -4.82 13.42 7.26
N ASP A 20 -5.89 13.88 7.91
CA ASP A 20 -5.84 14.89 8.95
C ASP A 20 -4.98 14.44 10.14
N GLN A 21 -4.15 15.32 10.68
CA GLN A 21 -3.23 15.03 11.79
C GLN A 21 -3.95 14.52 13.03
N TYR A 22 -5.11 15.08 13.34
CA TYR A 22 -5.93 14.63 14.46
C TYR A 22 -6.35 13.16 14.34
N PHE A 23 -6.50 12.65 13.12
CA PHE A 23 -6.83 11.23 12.94
C PHE A 23 -5.65 10.31 13.28
N TYR A 24 -4.42 10.73 12.98
CA TYR A 24 -3.22 10.01 13.42
C TYR A 24 -3.09 10.02 14.95
N ASP A 25 -3.37 11.17 15.61
CA ASP A 25 -3.39 11.25 17.08
C ASP A 25 -4.40 10.25 17.66
N LEU A 26 -5.61 10.17 17.09
CA LEU A 26 -6.61 9.18 17.51
C LEU A 26 -6.18 7.73 17.27
N CYS A 27 -5.39 7.47 16.23
CA CYS A 27 -4.82 6.16 15.97
C CYS A 27 -3.75 5.79 16.99
N ASP A 28 -2.89 6.73 17.35
CA ASP A 28 -1.88 6.55 18.42
C ASP A 28 -2.54 6.24 19.75
N GLU A 29 -3.52 7.05 20.19
CA GLU A 29 -4.27 6.85 21.42
C GLU A 29 -5.04 5.52 21.45
N ALA A 30 -5.51 5.09 20.28
CA ALA A 30 -6.29 3.86 20.14
C ALA A 30 -5.44 2.60 20.04
N GLY A 31 -4.12 2.72 19.86
CA GLY A 31 -3.22 1.60 19.61
C GLY A 31 -3.48 0.91 18.26
N MET A 32 -3.89 1.71 17.24
CA MET A 32 -4.14 1.18 15.90
C MET A 32 -2.82 1.00 15.15
N VAL A 33 -2.77 0.02 14.26
CA VAL A 33 -1.69 -0.16 13.28
C VAL A 33 -2.09 0.54 12.00
N VAL A 34 -1.26 1.48 11.53
CA VAL A 34 -1.59 2.34 10.38
C VAL A 34 -0.63 2.13 9.23
N TRP A 35 -1.19 2.04 8.03
CA TRP A 35 -0.52 2.22 6.76
C TRP A 35 -0.88 3.60 6.21
N ALA A 36 0.11 4.50 6.08
CA ALA A 36 -0.03 5.82 5.49
C ALA A 36 0.60 5.86 4.10
N GLU A 37 -0.04 6.52 3.13
CA GLU A 37 0.39 6.51 1.73
C GLU A 37 0.25 7.87 1.05
N ILE A 38 0.93 8.01 -0.09
CA ILE A 38 0.85 9.17 -0.98
C ILE A 38 -0.15 8.93 -2.11
N PRO A 39 -0.76 9.99 -2.71
CA PRO A 39 -1.71 9.88 -3.81
C PRO A 39 -1.04 9.60 -5.17
N TYR A 40 -0.18 8.59 -5.24
CA TYR A 40 0.35 8.07 -6.48
C TYR A 40 -0.51 6.87 -6.90
N ILE A 41 -1.55 7.15 -7.71
CA ILE A 41 -2.70 6.25 -7.92
C ILE A 41 -2.93 6.01 -9.41
N SER A 42 -3.24 4.76 -9.77
CA SER A 42 -3.77 4.26 -11.04
C SER A 42 -2.91 4.52 -12.28
N GLU A 43 -2.16 5.61 -12.36
CA GLU A 43 -1.40 5.98 -13.53
C GLU A 43 -0.02 6.54 -13.15
N HIS A 44 1.00 6.13 -13.91
CA HIS A 44 2.32 6.74 -13.84
C HIS A 44 2.42 7.89 -14.84
N MET A 45 2.69 9.09 -14.32
CA MET A 45 2.96 10.27 -15.11
C MET A 45 4.47 10.52 -15.16
N PRO A 46 5.14 10.46 -16.32
CA PRO A 46 6.60 10.64 -16.42
C PRO A 46 7.10 11.98 -15.84
N ASN A 47 6.28 13.01 -15.90
CA ASN A 47 6.58 14.33 -15.32
C ASN A 47 6.12 14.47 -13.85
N GLY A 48 5.56 13.43 -13.26
CA GLY A 48 5.04 13.42 -11.88
C GLY A 48 6.06 13.01 -10.82
N ARG A 49 7.25 12.55 -11.20
CA ARG A 49 8.26 11.99 -10.28
C ARG A 49 8.63 12.95 -9.15
N GLU A 50 8.97 14.18 -9.46
CA GLU A 50 9.34 15.17 -8.43
C GLU A 50 8.20 15.43 -7.45
N ASN A 51 6.96 15.43 -7.94
CA ASN A 51 5.79 15.58 -7.09
C ASN A 51 5.61 14.38 -6.14
N THR A 52 5.74 13.15 -6.62
CA THR A 52 5.64 11.95 -5.76
C THR A 52 6.74 11.92 -4.69
N ILE A 53 7.96 12.34 -5.04
CA ILE A 53 9.08 12.46 -4.10
C ILE A 53 8.79 13.53 -3.05
N SER A 54 8.29 14.70 -3.45
CA SER A 54 7.92 15.78 -2.53
C SER A 54 6.84 15.34 -1.55
N GLN A 55 5.78 14.72 -2.04
CA GLN A 55 4.68 14.24 -1.21
C GLN A 55 5.13 13.15 -0.22
N MET A 56 6.02 12.23 -0.64
CA MET A 56 6.55 11.22 0.26
C MET A 56 7.40 11.83 1.37
N LYS A 57 8.25 12.83 1.03
CA LYS A 57 9.02 13.57 2.03
C LYS A 57 8.11 14.27 3.05
N GLU A 58 7.07 14.95 2.56
CA GLU A 58 6.11 15.64 3.43
C GLU A 58 5.38 14.67 4.34
N LEU A 59 4.88 13.55 3.79
CA LEU A 59 4.20 12.51 4.56
C LEU A 59 5.08 12.00 5.70
N ILE A 60 6.34 11.64 5.40
CA ILE A 60 7.27 11.12 6.41
C ILE A 60 7.61 12.19 7.45
N VAL A 61 8.01 13.39 7.02
CA VAL A 61 8.43 14.46 7.95
C VAL A 61 7.31 14.85 8.90
N GLN A 62 6.08 14.98 8.39
CA GLN A 62 4.94 15.40 9.20
C GLN A 62 4.46 14.31 10.16
N ASN A 63 4.64 13.04 9.80
CA ASN A 63 4.06 11.92 10.54
C ASN A 63 5.10 11.00 11.20
N TYR A 64 6.37 11.36 11.17
CA TYR A 64 7.46 10.52 11.68
C TYR A 64 7.27 10.09 13.13
N ASN A 65 6.73 10.95 13.97
CA ASN A 65 6.55 10.70 15.40
C ASN A 65 5.25 9.96 15.76
N HIS A 66 4.37 9.66 14.81
CA HIS A 66 3.18 8.85 15.07
C HIS A 66 3.56 7.37 15.21
N ALA A 67 3.41 6.85 16.43
CA ALA A 67 3.75 5.46 16.76
C ALA A 67 2.83 4.45 16.07
N CYS A 68 1.62 4.84 15.72
CA CYS A 68 0.65 4.01 15.02
C CYS A 68 1.10 3.61 13.61
N ILE A 69 1.90 4.44 12.93
CA ILE A 69 2.34 4.18 11.55
C ILE A 69 3.42 3.11 11.56
N VAL A 70 3.19 2.01 10.83
CA VAL A 70 4.12 0.89 10.71
C VAL A 70 4.70 0.72 9.31
N CYS A 71 4.05 1.28 8.30
CA CYS A 71 4.56 1.25 6.93
C CYS A 71 4.16 2.47 6.12
N TRP A 72 5.01 2.80 5.15
CA TRP A 72 4.82 3.83 4.15
C TRP A 72 4.36 3.22 2.83
N GLY A 73 3.21 3.68 2.33
CA GLY A 73 2.66 3.25 1.05
C GLY A 73 3.18 4.10 -0.10
N VAL A 74 3.85 3.49 -1.06
CA VAL A 74 4.47 4.23 -2.17
C VAL A 74 3.55 4.44 -3.35
N SER A 75 2.54 3.58 -3.55
CA SER A 75 1.58 3.72 -4.65
C SER A 75 0.33 2.85 -4.49
N ASN A 76 -0.69 3.14 -5.30
CA ASN A 76 -1.89 2.34 -5.45
C ASN A 76 -2.20 2.07 -6.92
N GLU A 77 -2.29 0.79 -7.29
CA GLU A 77 -2.82 0.30 -8.57
C GLU A 77 -2.24 0.95 -9.85
N ILE A 78 -0.99 1.37 -9.84
CA ILE A 78 -0.35 2.05 -10.98
C ILE A 78 -0.48 1.26 -12.28
N THR A 79 -0.52 -0.06 -12.20
CA THR A 79 -0.61 -0.95 -13.36
C THR A 79 -2.02 -1.05 -13.97
N ILE A 80 -3.02 -0.37 -13.39
CA ILE A 80 -4.37 -0.29 -13.98
C ILE A 80 -4.36 0.47 -15.32
N SER A 81 -3.70 1.64 -15.33
CA SER A 81 -3.66 2.51 -16.53
C SER A 81 -2.29 2.57 -17.18
N THR A 82 -1.24 2.15 -16.48
CA THR A 82 0.13 2.16 -17.00
C THR A 82 0.65 0.75 -17.20
N LYS A 83 0.98 0.40 -18.45
CA LYS A 83 1.70 -0.85 -18.71
C LYS A 83 3.07 -0.79 -18.03
N ASP A 84 3.52 -1.95 -17.52
CA ASP A 84 4.84 -2.05 -16.91
C ASP A 84 5.93 -1.50 -17.84
N ASN A 85 6.67 -0.53 -17.34
CA ASN A 85 7.78 0.11 -18.05
C ASN A 85 8.88 0.53 -17.06
N ARG A 86 10.05 0.84 -17.62
CA ARG A 86 11.23 1.16 -16.83
C ARG A 86 11.05 2.42 -15.98
N ASP A 87 10.49 3.50 -16.54
CA ASP A 87 10.34 4.78 -15.82
C ASP A 87 9.43 4.65 -14.60
N MET A 88 8.33 3.91 -14.74
CA MET A 88 7.43 3.59 -13.63
C MET A 88 8.15 2.80 -12.53
N ARG A 89 8.91 1.77 -12.90
CA ARG A 89 9.67 0.96 -11.92
C ARG A 89 10.76 1.78 -11.25
N ASP A 90 11.50 2.58 -12.01
CA ASP A 90 12.53 3.47 -11.48
C ASP A 90 11.92 4.46 -10.46
N ASN A 91 10.71 4.97 -10.71
CA ASN A 91 10.03 5.84 -9.74
C ASN A 91 9.66 5.09 -8.44
N HIS A 92 9.20 3.84 -8.53
CA HIS A 92 8.92 3.02 -7.34
C HIS A 92 10.20 2.72 -6.55
N HIS A 93 11.32 2.41 -7.22
CA HIS A 93 12.61 2.24 -6.55
C HIS A 93 13.04 3.52 -5.83
N VAL A 94 12.95 4.67 -6.50
CA VAL A 94 13.28 5.97 -5.89
C VAL A 94 12.44 6.23 -4.65
N LEU A 95 11.13 5.97 -4.68
CA LEU A 95 10.26 6.17 -3.53
C LEU A 95 10.57 5.19 -2.39
N ASN A 96 10.82 3.92 -2.72
CA ASN A 96 11.20 2.91 -1.75
C ASN A 96 12.51 3.27 -1.04
N ASP A 97 13.53 3.62 -1.81
CA ASP A 97 14.85 4.00 -1.28
C ASP A 97 14.76 5.28 -0.44
N LEU A 98 13.96 6.27 -0.88
CA LEU A 98 13.69 7.49 -0.13
C LEU A 98 13.06 7.19 1.24
N CYS A 99 12.08 6.29 1.30
CA CYS A 99 11.47 5.90 2.56
C CYS A 99 12.52 5.34 3.53
N HIS A 100 13.37 4.41 3.06
CA HIS A 100 14.42 3.81 3.88
C HIS A 100 15.56 4.78 4.24
N GLU A 101 15.84 5.77 3.38
CA GLU A 101 16.80 6.82 3.70
C GLU A 101 16.29 7.71 4.84
N MET A 102 15.01 8.10 4.78
CA MET A 102 14.40 9.01 5.76
C MET A 102 13.95 8.30 7.04
N ASP A 103 13.53 7.04 6.93
CA ASP A 103 13.05 6.24 8.06
C ASP A 103 13.55 4.79 7.97
N LYS A 104 14.52 4.46 8.82
CA LYS A 104 15.12 3.12 8.89
C LYS A 104 14.35 2.14 9.76
N THR A 105 13.23 2.55 10.32
CA THR A 105 12.47 1.78 11.30
C THR A 105 11.19 1.18 10.76
N ARG A 106 10.60 1.80 9.73
CA ARG A 106 9.32 1.38 9.15
C ARG A 106 9.53 0.69 7.81
N LEU A 107 8.61 -0.21 7.52
CA LEU A 107 8.56 -0.94 6.25
C LEU A 107 7.93 -0.10 5.15
N THR A 108 8.19 -0.50 3.91
CA THR A 108 7.52 0.03 2.73
C THR A 108 6.54 -0.98 2.15
N THR A 109 5.47 -0.48 1.54
CA THR A 109 4.48 -1.29 0.85
C THR A 109 3.90 -0.56 -0.36
N LEU A 110 3.16 -1.28 -1.17
CA LEU A 110 2.32 -0.73 -2.23
C LEU A 110 1.05 -1.57 -2.38
N ALA A 111 -0.04 -0.95 -2.81
CA ALA A 111 -1.26 -1.66 -3.16
C ALA A 111 -1.22 -2.05 -4.64
N CYS A 112 -1.06 -3.33 -4.90
CA CYS A 112 -0.99 -3.86 -6.25
C CYS A 112 -2.37 -4.20 -6.81
N TYR A 113 -2.63 -3.79 -8.04
CA TYR A 113 -3.75 -4.29 -8.82
C TYR A 113 -3.56 -5.77 -9.13
N ALA A 114 -4.43 -6.63 -8.60
CA ALA A 114 -4.25 -8.07 -8.67
C ALA A 114 -4.21 -8.62 -10.11
N MET A 115 -4.93 -7.97 -11.06
CA MET A 115 -4.96 -8.42 -12.44
C MET A 115 -3.63 -8.20 -13.21
N CYS A 116 -2.67 -7.46 -12.65
CA CYS A 116 -1.32 -7.40 -13.21
C CYS A 116 -0.55 -8.73 -13.03
N GLY A 117 -1.04 -9.58 -12.15
CA GLY A 117 -0.49 -10.90 -11.85
C GLY A 117 0.68 -10.86 -10.84
N PRO A 118 0.94 -12.02 -10.22
CA PRO A 118 1.93 -12.12 -9.13
C PRO A 118 3.39 -11.96 -9.59
N PHE A 119 3.64 -12.03 -10.88
CA PHE A 119 4.98 -11.92 -11.48
C PHE A 119 5.31 -10.50 -11.94
N ASN A 120 4.41 -9.53 -11.75
CA ASN A 120 4.68 -8.15 -12.15
C ASN A 120 5.84 -7.59 -11.32
N PRO A 121 6.91 -7.05 -11.95
CA PRO A 121 8.10 -6.58 -11.24
C PRO A 121 7.81 -5.50 -10.18
N VAL A 122 6.80 -4.66 -10.39
CA VAL A 122 6.42 -3.60 -9.44
C VAL A 122 6.03 -4.18 -8.08
N ALA A 123 5.34 -5.33 -8.06
CA ALA A 123 4.93 -6.02 -6.83
C ALA A 123 6.10 -6.46 -5.92
N HIS A 124 7.33 -6.43 -6.44
CA HIS A 124 8.51 -6.95 -5.73
C HIS A 124 9.53 -5.88 -5.35
N ILE A 125 9.16 -4.59 -5.45
CA ILE A 125 10.07 -3.47 -5.15
C ILE A 125 10.11 -3.14 -3.66
N THR A 126 8.95 -3.08 -3.00
CA THR A 126 8.82 -2.72 -1.58
C THR A 126 9.09 -3.91 -0.64
N ASP A 127 9.23 -3.66 0.66
CA ASP A 127 9.50 -4.72 1.67
C ASP A 127 8.39 -5.77 1.70
N LEU A 128 7.15 -5.34 1.65
CA LEU A 128 5.99 -6.22 1.53
C LEU A 128 5.12 -5.78 0.36
N VAL A 129 4.36 -6.72 -0.19
CA VAL A 129 3.35 -6.44 -1.21
C VAL A 129 1.96 -6.59 -0.63
N SER A 130 1.06 -5.68 -0.99
CA SER A 130 -0.34 -5.81 -0.62
C SER A 130 -1.19 -5.81 -1.89
N TRP A 131 -2.21 -6.64 -1.91
CA TRP A 131 -3.01 -6.89 -3.09
C TRP A 131 -4.42 -6.32 -2.95
N ASN A 132 -4.84 -5.54 -3.95
CA ASN A 132 -6.23 -5.21 -4.16
C ASN A 132 -6.89 -6.38 -4.88
N LEU A 133 -7.61 -7.22 -4.12
CA LEU A 133 -8.13 -8.49 -4.60
C LEU A 133 -9.61 -8.64 -4.24
N TYR A 134 -10.47 -8.46 -5.23
CA TYR A 134 -11.93 -8.43 -5.06
C TYR A 134 -12.62 -9.69 -5.58
N LEU A 135 -12.03 -10.86 -5.30
CA LEU A 135 -12.61 -12.16 -5.63
C LEU A 135 -13.82 -12.44 -4.74
N GLY A 136 -14.93 -12.76 -5.36
CA GLY A 136 -16.22 -12.87 -4.68
C GLY A 136 -17.09 -11.61 -4.83
N TRP A 137 -16.54 -10.53 -5.39
CA TRP A 137 -17.25 -9.28 -5.69
C TRP A 137 -17.22 -8.99 -7.20
N TYR A 138 -16.15 -8.37 -7.73
CA TYR A 138 -16.04 -8.12 -9.17
C TYR A 138 -15.82 -9.41 -9.99
N VAL A 139 -15.17 -10.40 -9.39
CA VAL A 139 -14.99 -11.73 -9.99
C VAL A 139 -15.68 -12.76 -9.11
N PRO A 140 -16.68 -13.51 -9.61
CA PRO A 140 -17.39 -14.52 -8.82
C PRO A 140 -16.46 -15.63 -8.30
N GLY A 141 -16.66 -16.03 -7.04
CA GLY A 141 -15.97 -17.16 -6.43
C GLY A 141 -15.05 -16.79 -5.27
N LEU A 142 -15.58 -16.81 -4.05
CA LEU A 142 -14.80 -16.53 -2.84
C LEU A 142 -13.62 -17.47 -2.65
N PHE A 143 -13.75 -18.75 -3.06
CA PHE A 143 -12.69 -19.76 -2.98
C PHE A 143 -11.44 -19.42 -3.82
N LEU A 144 -11.58 -18.51 -4.78
CA LEU A 144 -10.46 -18.04 -5.60
C LEU A 144 -9.44 -17.25 -4.79
N ASN A 145 -9.83 -16.66 -3.65
CA ASN A 145 -8.90 -15.99 -2.75
C ASN A 145 -7.85 -16.96 -2.21
N ASP A 146 -8.28 -18.13 -1.73
CA ASP A 146 -7.38 -19.16 -1.21
C ASP A 146 -6.42 -19.64 -2.31
N LEU A 147 -6.96 -19.96 -3.49
CA LEU A 147 -6.14 -20.40 -4.63
C LEU A 147 -5.11 -19.35 -5.04
N TRP A 148 -5.50 -18.09 -5.07
CA TRP A 148 -4.60 -17.00 -5.45
C TRP A 148 -3.47 -16.81 -4.43
N MET A 149 -3.82 -16.80 -3.14
CA MET A 149 -2.86 -16.63 -2.06
C MET A 149 -1.92 -17.81 -1.94
N ASP A 150 -2.43 -19.03 -2.03
CA ASP A 150 -1.62 -20.26 -2.01
C ASP A 150 -0.65 -20.30 -3.19
N PHE A 151 -1.13 -19.92 -4.38
CA PHE A 151 -0.27 -19.85 -5.57
C PHE A 151 0.82 -18.78 -5.40
N PHE A 152 0.47 -17.59 -4.90
CA PHE A 152 1.46 -16.55 -4.63
C PHE A 152 2.50 -17.02 -3.62
N HIS A 153 2.06 -17.62 -2.51
CA HIS A 153 2.96 -18.14 -1.48
C HIS A 153 3.85 -19.29 -1.99
N LEU A 154 3.32 -20.14 -2.85
CA LEU A 154 4.11 -21.19 -3.50
C LEU A 154 5.23 -20.61 -4.38
N CYS A 155 4.94 -19.54 -5.13
CA CYS A 155 5.91 -18.89 -6.00
C CYS A 155 6.95 -18.06 -5.20
N TYR A 156 6.51 -17.45 -4.09
CA TYR A 156 7.28 -16.49 -3.31
C TYR A 156 7.17 -16.77 -1.79
N PRO A 157 7.68 -17.92 -1.31
CA PRO A 157 7.46 -18.38 0.07
C PRO A 157 8.03 -17.44 1.15
N ASN A 158 9.03 -16.63 0.80
CA ASN A 158 9.68 -15.69 1.70
C ASN A 158 9.20 -14.24 1.52
N ARG A 159 8.21 -14.00 0.66
CA ARG A 159 7.68 -12.67 0.40
C ARG A 159 6.55 -12.36 1.36
N ALA A 160 6.72 -11.32 2.19
CA ALA A 160 5.64 -10.82 3.03
C ALA A 160 4.54 -10.23 2.15
N LEU A 161 3.30 -10.59 2.41
CA LEU A 161 2.14 -10.16 1.65
C LEU A 161 0.95 -9.84 2.53
N GLY A 162 0.03 -9.03 2.01
CA GLY A 162 -1.21 -8.69 2.65
C GLY A 162 -2.31 -8.38 1.63
N PHE A 163 -3.53 -8.21 2.15
CA PHE A 163 -4.61 -7.59 1.41
C PHE A 163 -4.64 -6.10 1.74
N SER A 164 -4.70 -5.26 0.72
CA SER A 164 -4.90 -3.82 0.86
C SER A 164 -6.34 -3.41 0.63
N GLU A 165 -7.01 -4.11 -0.28
CA GLU A 165 -8.44 -3.94 -0.54
C GLU A 165 -9.07 -5.28 -0.87
N TYR A 166 -10.23 -5.56 -0.27
CA TYR A 166 -10.98 -6.80 -0.49
C TYR A 166 -12.45 -6.62 -0.07
N GLY A 167 -13.28 -7.60 -0.40
CA GLY A 167 -14.70 -7.60 -0.04
C GLY A 167 -15.57 -6.83 -1.01
N ALA A 168 -16.79 -6.50 -0.56
CA ALA A 168 -17.78 -5.74 -1.31
C ALA A 168 -17.80 -4.29 -0.83
N GLU A 169 -18.15 -3.39 -1.75
CA GLU A 169 -18.47 -2.01 -1.39
C GLU A 169 -19.78 -1.95 -0.60
N GLY A 170 -19.81 -1.10 0.41
CA GLY A 170 -20.99 -0.85 1.25
C GLY A 170 -21.92 0.21 0.67
#